data_08dfbcc46dc86f231e194f7a94f02371
#
_entry.id   08dfbcc46dc86f231e194f7a94f02371
#
_cell.length_a   1.000
_cell.length_b   1.000
_cell.length_c   1.000
_cell.angle_alpha   90.00
_cell.angle_beta   90.00
_cell.angle_gamma   90.00
#
_symmetry.space_group_name_H-M   'P 1'
#
loop_
_entity.id
_entity.type
_entity.pdbx_description
1 polymer ?
#
loop_
_entity_poly.entity_id
_entity_poly.type
_entity_poly.pdbx_seq_one_letter_code
_entity_poly.pdbx_strand_id
1 'polypeptide(L)'
;MCIRDSKLTIDELANRIPDGAKVALPPDYAYCSLTAVRALIRRKVKGLHLVGVPSLGFQADMLIGAGCVDTLETAAVTLSEYGLAPRFTAAVKRAEINMMDATCPAIHAALQASEKGIPFIPLRGLIGSDILAHRKDWKVGDNPFAENDPVVYLPALKPDVALIHAPIGDKYGNVWVGVRREQMLMAHAASETFVTVEEIVDGNLMDDLKMKAATIPGLYISGITEAKKGAWPLGIPGGYNADHEHLQRYVDLAKTCLLYTSDAADDLLCVD
;
A
#
# COMPACT_ATOMS: atom_id res chain seq x y z
N MET A 1 8.68 22.55 8.26
CA MET A 1 8.14 22.65 6.89
C MET A 1 6.69 23.09 7.03
N CYS A 2 6.23 24.12 6.38
CA CYS A 2 4.85 24.61 6.56
C CYS A 2 3.95 23.86 5.57
N ILE A 3 2.80 23.34 6.01
CA ILE A 3 1.83 22.59 5.18
C ILE A 3 1.46 23.26 3.84
N ARG A 4 1.67 24.55 3.69
CA ARG A 4 1.32 25.28 2.45
C ARG A 4 1.95 24.66 1.19
N ASP A 5 3.11 24.02 1.32
CA ASP A 5 3.83 23.41 0.19
C ASP A 5 3.54 21.90 0.04
N SER A 6 2.83 21.27 1.01
CA SER A 6 2.51 19.84 1.01
C SER A 6 1.01 19.52 0.83
N LYS A 7 0.12 20.52 0.86
CA LYS A 7 -1.31 20.30 0.55
C LYS A 7 -1.49 20.20 -0.96
N LEU A 8 -1.90 19.04 -1.42
CA LEU A 8 -2.07 18.70 -2.83
C LEU A 8 -3.53 18.46 -3.16
N THR A 9 -3.91 18.70 -4.39
CA THR A 9 -5.11 18.10 -4.97
C THR A 9 -4.85 16.62 -5.23
N ILE A 10 -5.90 15.84 -5.44
CA ILE A 10 -5.75 14.40 -5.71
C ILE A 10 -4.99 14.14 -7.02
N ASP A 11 -5.18 14.97 -8.02
CA ASP A 11 -4.48 14.85 -9.30
C ASP A 11 -3.00 15.25 -9.19
N GLU A 12 -2.67 16.28 -8.42
CA GLU A 12 -1.29 16.64 -8.10
C GLU A 12 -0.59 15.52 -7.34
N LEU A 13 -1.26 14.89 -6.35
CA LEU A 13 -0.74 13.73 -5.65
C LEU A 13 -0.46 12.59 -6.62
N ALA A 14 -1.42 12.23 -7.47
CA ALA A 14 -1.25 11.16 -8.45
C ALA A 14 -0.10 11.47 -9.43
N ASN A 15 0.07 12.73 -9.84
CA ASN A 15 1.15 13.14 -10.75
C ASN A 15 2.55 13.11 -10.10
N ARG A 16 2.64 13.12 -8.77
CA ARG A 16 3.89 12.96 -8.04
C ARG A 16 4.39 11.52 -7.95
N ILE A 17 3.56 10.53 -8.26
CA ILE A 17 3.94 9.12 -8.28
C ILE A 17 4.34 8.77 -9.73
N PRO A 18 5.63 8.64 -10.07
CA PRO A 18 6.05 8.45 -11.45
C PRO A 18 5.73 7.04 -11.97
N ASP A 19 5.76 6.88 -13.28
CA ASP A 19 5.74 5.57 -13.92
C ASP A 19 6.97 4.76 -13.46
N GLY A 20 6.80 3.46 -13.27
CA GLY A 20 7.85 2.57 -12.77
C GLY A 20 8.11 2.66 -11.27
N ALA A 21 7.42 3.51 -10.52
CA ALA A 21 7.64 3.67 -9.08
C ALA A 21 7.37 2.36 -8.31
N LYS A 22 8.20 2.11 -7.30
CA LYS A 22 7.95 1.10 -6.28
C LYS A 22 7.04 1.69 -5.21
N VAL A 23 5.78 1.26 -5.18
CA VAL A 23 4.73 1.82 -4.33
C VAL A 23 4.31 0.83 -3.24
N ALA A 24 4.53 1.19 -1.98
CA ALA A 24 4.00 0.44 -0.84
C ALA A 24 2.53 0.81 -0.60
N LEU A 25 1.69 -0.22 -0.46
CA LEU A 25 0.27 -0.11 -0.19
C LEU A 25 -0.11 -0.94 1.05
N PRO A 26 -1.01 -0.42 1.90
CA PRO A 26 -1.50 -1.17 3.06
C PRO A 26 -2.56 -2.19 2.63
N PRO A 27 -2.87 -3.19 3.49
CA PRO A 27 -3.99 -4.09 3.26
C PRO A 27 -5.34 -3.38 3.38
N ASP A 28 -6.39 -3.96 2.80
CA ASP A 28 -7.73 -3.34 2.73
C ASP A 28 -8.30 -2.90 4.09
N TYR A 29 -7.95 -3.59 5.17
CA TYR A 29 -8.39 -3.24 6.53
C TYR A 29 -7.59 -2.08 7.17
N ALA A 30 -6.61 -1.53 6.49
CA ALA A 30 -5.67 -0.54 7.05
C ALA A 30 -5.77 0.84 6.40
N TYR A 31 -6.96 1.28 6.05
CA TYR A 31 -7.26 2.57 5.44
C TYR A 31 -6.56 2.78 4.09
N CYS A 32 -7.18 2.25 3.05
CA CYS A 32 -6.67 2.34 1.68
C CYS A 32 -7.02 3.66 1.01
N SER A 33 -6.07 4.27 0.32
CA SER A 33 -6.32 5.48 -0.49
C SER A 33 -6.94 5.14 -1.85
N LEU A 34 -8.20 4.65 -1.87
CA LEU A 34 -8.86 4.27 -3.12
C LEU A 34 -9.14 5.48 -4.04
N THR A 35 -9.31 6.67 -3.46
CA THR A 35 -9.41 7.90 -4.25
C THR A 35 -8.11 8.17 -5.04
N ALA A 36 -6.94 7.98 -4.41
CA ALA A 36 -5.67 8.14 -5.12
C ALA A 36 -5.43 6.99 -6.13
N VAL A 37 -5.81 5.76 -5.80
CA VAL A 37 -5.76 4.62 -6.74
C VAL A 37 -6.56 4.94 -8.01
N ARG A 38 -7.79 5.45 -7.88
CA ARG A 38 -8.60 5.89 -9.04
C ARG A 38 -7.92 7.02 -9.82
N ALA A 39 -7.29 7.98 -9.15
CA ALA A 39 -6.56 9.06 -9.82
C ALA A 39 -5.34 8.53 -10.60
N LEU A 40 -4.60 7.56 -10.06
CA LEU A 40 -3.52 6.87 -10.76
C LEU A 40 -4.02 6.13 -12.01
N ILE A 41 -5.16 5.45 -11.92
CA ILE A 41 -5.80 4.77 -13.06
C ILE A 41 -6.23 5.78 -14.14
N ARG A 42 -6.91 6.88 -13.77
CA ARG A 42 -7.29 7.94 -14.72
C ARG A 42 -6.09 8.56 -15.41
N ARG A 43 -4.99 8.77 -14.68
CA ARG A 43 -3.72 9.24 -15.21
C ARG A 43 -3.04 8.21 -16.13
N LYS A 44 -3.48 6.94 -16.09
CA LYS A 44 -2.91 5.81 -16.85
C LYS A 44 -1.44 5.57 -16.49
N VAL A 45 -1.12 5.60 -15.20
CA VAL A 45 0.22 5.27 -14.70
C VAL A 45 0.66 3.89 -15.20
N LYS A 46 1.95 3.69 -15.45
CA LYS A 46 2.49 2.45 -16.01
C LYS A 46 3.67 1.92 -15.20
N GLY A 47 3.86 0.60 -15.29
CA GLY A 47 5.08 -0.05 -14.82
C GLY A 47 5.24 -0.08 -13.31
N LEU A 48 4.19 0.11 -12.52
CA LEU A 48 4.30 0.13 -11.07
C LEU A 48 4.84 -1.20 -10.53
N HIS A 49 5.75 -1.11 -9.57
CA HIS A 49 6.13 -2.20 -8.69
C HIS A 49 5.36 -2.05 -7.36
N LEU A 50 4.29 -2.80 -7.19
CA LEU A 50 3.51 -2.74 -5.95
C LEU A 50 4.14 -3.59 -4.85
N VAL A 51 4.23 -3.04 -3.65
CA VAL A 51 4.65 -3.74 -2.43
C VAL A 51 3.47 -3.79 -1.47
N GLY A 52 2.99 -5.00 -1.17
CA GLY A 52 1.95 -5.21 -0.17
C GLY A 52 2.52 -5.25 1.24
N VAL A 53 1.95 -4.51 2.17
CA VAL A 53 2.46 -4.41 3.55
C VAL A 53 1.43 -4.91 4.57
N PRO A 54 1.36 -6.23 4.82
CA PRO A 54 2.10 -7.31 4.12
C PRO A 54 1.32 -7.93 2.96
N SER A 55 0.03 -7.64 2.81
CA SER A 55 -0.88 -8.17 1.79
C SER A 55 -1.60 -7.05 1.06
N LEU A 56 -2.26 -7.39 -0.02
CA LEU A 56 -3.02 -6.46 -0.87
C LEU A 56 -4.43 -7.01 -1.14
N GLY A 57 -5.31 -6.12 -1.55
CA GLY A 57 -6.68 -6.46 -1.92
C GLY A 57 -7.18 -5.62 -3.09
N PHE A 58 -8.29 -4.90 -2.91
CA PHE A 58 -8.96 -4.12 -3.97
C PHE A 58 -8.05 -3.12 -4.66
N GLN A 59 -7.15 -2.43 -3.93
CA GLN A 59 -6.19 -1.49 -4.51
C GLN A 59 -5.36 -2.12 -5.63
N ALA A 60 -4.78 -3.30 -5.33
CA ALA A 60 -3.93 -4.01 -6.27
C ALA A 60 -4.75 -4.58 -7.43
N ASP A 61 -5.91 -5.20 -7.14
CA ASP A 61 -6.76 -5.79 -8.18
C ASP A 61 -7.22 -4.73 -9.19
N MET A 62 -7.59 -3.53 -8.73
CA MET A 62 -7.95 -2.40 -9.59
C MET A 62 -6.77 -1.91 -10.45
N LEU A 63 -5.59 -1.70 -9.85
CA LEU A 63 -4.40 -1.24 -10.58
C LEU A 63 -3.90 -2.27 -11.59
N ILE A 64 -3.94 -3.56 -11.24
CA ILE A 64 -3.59 -4.66 -12.16
C ILE A 64 -4.60 -4.71 -13.31
N GLY A 65 -5.90 -4.65 -13.01
CA GLY A 65 -6.95 -4.65 -14.02
C GLY A 65 -6.87 -3.48 -15.00
N ALA A 66 -6.37 -2.32 -14.55
CA ALA A 66 -6.13 -1.14 -15.37
C ALA A 66 -4.79 -1.20 -16.15
N GLY A 67 -4.01 -2.27 -16.02
CA GLY A 67 -2.71 -2.41 -16.68
C GLY A 67 -1.66 -1.41 -16.20
N CYS A 68 -1.72 -1.04 -14.92
CA CYS A 68 -0.79 -0.10 -14.29
C CYS A 68 0.43 -0.78 -13.66
N VAL A 69 0.42 -2.11 -13.49
CA VAL A 69 1.36 -2.86 -12.67
C VAL A 69 2.21 -3.79 -13.52
N ASP A 70 3.52 -3.76 -13.34
CA ASP A 70 4.46 -4.69 -13.94
C ASP A 70 4.96 -5.75 -12.93
N THR A 71 5.17 -5.33 -11.68
CA THR A 71 5.71 -6.21 -10.63
C THR A 71 4.87 -6.11 -9.36
N LEU A 72 4.66 -7.25 -8.73
CA LEU A 72 3.94 -7.36 -7.46
C LEU A 72 4.78 -8.12 -6.44
N GLU A 73 5.13 -7.46 -5.33
CA GLU A 73 5.87 -8.03 -4.20
C GLU A 73 4.97 -8.04 -2.97
N THR A 74 4.49 -9.23 -2.56
CA THR A 74 3.49 -9.34 -1.49
C THR A 74 3.42 -10.75 -0.92
N ALA A 75 2.87 -10.87 0.29
CA ALA A 75 2.56 -12.16 0.89
C ALA A 75 1.25 -12.78 0.38
N ALA A 76 0.31 -11.95 -0.06
CA ALA A 76 -0.97 -12.40 -0.59
C ALA A 76 -1.71 -11.26 -1.31
N VAL A 77 -2.61 -11.66 -2.24
CA VAL A 77 -3.67 -10.78 -2.76
C VAL A 77 -5.00 -11.47 -2.54
N THR A 78 -5.87 -10.84 -1.77
CA THR A 78 -7.20 -11.39 -1.43
C THR A 78 -8.20 -10.26 -1.23
N LEU A 79 -9.45 -10.52 -1.60
CA LEU A 79 -10.55 -9.60 -1.36
C LEU A 79 -11.37 -10.00 -0.11
N SER A 80 -10.71 -10.64 0.85
CA SER A 80 -11.31 -11.08 2.13
C SER A 80 -12.56 -11.95 1.91
N GLU A 81 -13.72 -11.57 2.45
CA GLU A 81 -15.00 -12.26 2.34
C GLU A 81 -15.52 -12.34 0.90
N TYR A 82 -15.05 -11.51 -0.01
CA TYR A 82 -15.44 -11.52 -1.43
C TYR A 82 -14.65 -12.56 -2.26
N GLY A 83 -13.64 -13.21 -1.67
CA GLY A 83 -12.88 -14.31 -2.25
C GLY A 83 -11.62 -13.88 -3.00
N LEU A 84 -11.33 -14.58 -4.10
CA LEU A 84 -10.12 -14.33 -4.89
C LEU A 84 -10.24 -13.04 -5.69
N ALA A 85 -9.14 -12.29 -5.77
CA ALA A 85 -8.98 -11.11 -6.59
C ALA A 85 -9.00 -11.49 -8.09
N PRO A 86 -10.06 -11.16 -8.86
CA PRO A 86 -10.27 -11.73 -10.19
C PRO A 86 -9.27 -11.21 -11.23
N ARG A 87 -8.91 -9.92 -11.18
CA ARG A 87 -7.96 -9.31 -12.12
C ARG A 87 -6.53 -9.79 -11.85
N PHE A 88 -6.14 -9.83 -10.58
CA PHE A 88 -4.88 -10.43 -10.16
C PHE A 88 -4.77 -11.89 -10.62
N THR A 89 -5.78 -12.71 -10.32
CA THR A 89 -5.79 -14.12 -10.70
C THR A 89 -5.66 -14.31 -12.21
N ALA A 90 -6.34 -13.48 -13.01
CA ALA A 90 -6.25 -13.51 -14.45
C ALA A 90 -4.86 -13.09 -14.96
N ALA A 91 -4.29 -12.02 -14.41
CA ALA A 91 -2.98 -11.52 -14.80
C ALA A 91 -1.85 -12.53 -14.50
N VAL A 92 -1.88 -13.18 -13.32
CA VAL A 92 -0.93 -14.24 -12.97
C VAL A 92 -1.03 -15.43 -13.92
N LYS A 93 -2.25 -15.91 -14.22
CA LYS A 93 -2.46 -17.02 -15.15
C LYS A 93 -1.95 -16.72 -16.56
N ARG A 94 -1.97 -15.46 -16.98
CA ARG A 94 -1.49 -15.02 -18.29
C ARG A 94 -0.02 -14.56 -18.28
N ALA A 95 0.65 -14.63 -17.13
CA ALA A 95 2.01 -14.13 -16.94
C ALA A 95 2.20 -12.65 -17.36
N GLU A 96 1.18 -11.82 -17.12
CA GLU A 96 1.17 -10.39 -17.46
C GLU A 96 1.89 -9.53 -16.41
N ILE A 97 2.11 -10.05 -15.20
CA ILE A 97 2.81 -9.39 -14.11
C ILE A 97 3.92 -10.29 -13.55
N ASN A 98 5.01 -9.67 -13.13
CA ASN A 98 6.11 -10.36 -12.45
C ASN A 98 5.77 -10.51 -10.96
N MET A 99 5.72 -11.76 -10.47
CA MET A 99 5.44 -12.09 -9.08
C MET A 99 6.72 -12.23 -8.28
N MET A 100 6.82 -11.48 -7.18
CA MET A 100 7.85 -11.62 -6.16
C MET A 100 7.20 -12.08 -4.85
N ASP A 101 6.96 -13.40 -4.76
CA ASP A 101 6.33 -13.99 -3.59
C ASP A 101 7.14 -13.72 -2.31
N ALA A 102 6.44 -13.39 -1.24
CA ALA A 102 7.03 -13.12 0.05
C ALA A 102 6.16 -13.70 1.18
N THR A 103 6.61 -13.53 2.41
CA THR A 103 5.80 -13.79 3.60
C THR A 103 5.59 -12.50 4.38
N CYS A 104 4.51 -12.44 5.17
CA CYS A 104 4.25 -11.27 6.02
C CYS A 104 5.48 -10.88 6.87
N PRO A 105 6.16 -11.80 7.58
CA PRO A 105 7.37 -11.46 8.32
C PRO A 105 8.51 -10.94 7.45
N ALA A 106 8.68 -11.47 6.23
CA ALA A 106 9.75 -11.02 5.33
C ALA A 106 9.54 -9.58 4.86
N ILE A 107 8.32 -9.22 4.44
CA ILE A 107 7.99 -7.85 4.04
C ILE A 107 8.23 -6.87 5.20
N HIS A 108 7.69 -7.18 6.39
CA HIS A 108 7.87 -6.32 7.56
C HIS A 108 9.34 -6.18 7.97
N ALA A 109 10.09 -7.28 8.00
CA ALA A 109 11.51 -7.25 8.36
C ALA A 109 12.33 -6.42 7.34
N ALA A 110 12.09 -6.61 6.05
CA ALA A 110 12.80 -5.88 5.00
C ALA A 110 12.49 -4.37 5.01
N LEU A 111 11.24 -3.96 5.31
CA LEU A 111 10.87 -2.57 5.55
C LEU A 111 11.52 -2.00 6.82
N GLN A 112 11.57 -2.78 7.91
CA GLN A 112 12.28 -2.37 9.14
C GLN A 112 13.77 -2.15 8.88
N ALA A 113 14.39 -2.95 8.02
CA ALA A 113 15.77 -2.72 7.60
C ALA A 113 15.92 -1.34 6.92
N SER A 114 15.01 -0.99 6.01
CA SER A 114 14.98 0.34 5.36
C SER A 114 14.75 1.47 6.35
N GLU A 115 13.76 1.35 7.23
CA GLU A 115 13.46 2.34 8.28
C GLU A 115 14.70 2.67 9.13
N LYS A 116 15.53 1.66 9.43
CA LYS A 116 16.71 1.79 10.28
C LYS A 116 18.00 2.06 9.53
N GLY A 117 17.97 2.13 8.20
CA GLY A 117 19.17 2.28 7.38
C GLY A 117 20.08 1.06 7.40
N ILE A 118 19.54 -0.15 7.71
CA ILE A 118 20.27 -1.41 7.71
C ILE A 118 20.23 -1.98 6.30
N PRO A 119 21.36 -2.44 5.71
CA PRO A 119 21.37 -2.87 4.31
C PRO A 119 20.62 -4.19 4.06
N PHE A 120 20.52 -5.06 5.07
CA PHE A 120 19.78 -6.32 5.03
C PHE A 120 19.42 -6.78 6.43
N ILE A 121 18.49 -7.73 6.56
CA ILE A 121 18.08 -8.31 7.84
C ILE A 121 18.01 -9.83 7.74
N PRO A 122 18.53 -10.60 8.72
CA PRO A 122 18.40 -12.06 8.76
C PRO A 122 17.01 -12.49 9.25
N LEU A 123 16.45 -13.53 8.63
CA LEU A 123 15.17 -14.15 9.02
C LEU A 123 15.26 -15.66 8.90
N ARG A 124 14.75 -16.42 9.91
CA ARG A 124 14.71 -17.90 9.88
C ARG A 124 13.49 -18.46 9.16
N GLY A 125 12.36 -17.79 9.24
CA GLY A 125 11.05 -18.34 8.92
C GLY A 125 10.81 -18.77 7.46
N LEU A 126 11.82 -18.63 6.60
CA LEU A 126 11.75 -18.98 5.17
C LEU A 126 12.57 -20.23 4.82
N ILE A 127 13.39 -20.73 5.75
CA ILE A 127 14.23 -21.92 5.51
C ILE A 127 13.32 -23.14 5.26
N GLY A 128 13.59 -23.85 4.17
CA GLY A 128 12.78 -24.99 3.72
C GLY A 128 11.52 -24.61 2.93
N SER A 129 11.30 -23.34 2.63
CA SER A 129 10.20 -22.86 1.79
C SER A 129 10.58 -22.82 0.30
N ASP A 130 9.66 -23.20 -0.59
CA ASP A 130 9.80 -23.10 -2.03
C ASP A 130 9.97 -21.65 -2.52
N ILE A 131 9.57 -20.66 -1.73
CA ILE A 131 9.73 -19.23 -2.02
C ILE A 131 11.21 -18.91 -2.33
N LEU A 132 12.14 -19.52 -1.62
CA LEU A 132 13.59 -19.32 -1.81
C LEU A 132 14.07 -19.70 -3.22
N ALA A 133 13.42 -20.64 -3.88
CA ALA A 133 13.76 -21.03 -5.25
C ALA A 133 13.39 -19.92 -6.27
N HIS A 134 12.42 -19.08 -5.94
CA HIS A 134 11.90 -18.00 -6.80
C HIS A 134 12.47 -16.62 -6.45
N ARG A 135 12.93 -16.40 -5.21
CA ARG A 135 13.51 -15.14 -4.72
C ARG A 135 15.03 -15.14 -4.83
N LYS A 136 15.53 -14.91 -6.04
CA LYS A 136 16.97 -14.89 -6.33
C LYS A 136 17.73 -13.71 -5.71
N ASP A 137 17.00 -12.68 -5.30
CA ASP A 137 17.49 -11.51 -4.55
C ASP A 137 17.76 -11.83 -3.08
N TRP A 138 17.20 -12.92 -2.54
CA TRP A 138 17.43 -13.40 -1.18
C TRP A 138 18.58 -14.40 -1.15
N LYS A 139 19.34 -14.42 -0.05
CA LYS A 139 20.47 -15.32 0.13
C LYS A 139 20.34 -16.11 1.40
N VAL A 140 20.69 -17.38 1.35
CA VAL A 140 20.82 -18.23 2.55
C VAL A 140 22.28 -18.22 3.00
N GLY A 141 22.53 -18.11 4.29
CA GLY A 141 23.85 -18.18 4.89
C GLY A 141 23.77 -18.57 6.35
N ASP A 142 24.92 -18.75 6.98
CA ASP A 142 25.01 -19.18 8.37
C ASP A 142 24.76 -18.02 9.33
N ASN A 143 24.16 -18.32 10.48
CA ASN A 143 24.08 -17.39 11.58
C ASN A 143 25.46 -17.28 12.24
N PRO A 144 26.10 -16.10 12.29
CA PRO A 144 27.44 -15.95 12.86
C PRO A 144 27.51 -16.17 14.39
N PHE A 145 26.37 -16.31 15.05
CA PHE A 145 26.26 -16.45 16.50
C PHE A 145 25.78 -17.84 16.96
N ALA A 146 25.53 -18.77 16.03
CA ALA A 146 25.07 -20.12 16.36
C ALA A 146 25.50 -21.12 15.27
N GLU A 147 25.85 -22.33 15.68
CA GLU A 147 26.17 -23.43 14.77
C GLU A 147 24.89 -24.11 14.27
N ASN A 148 24.91 -24.60 13.01
CA ASN A 148 23.80 -25.30 12.38
C ASN A 148 22.48 -24.52 12.37
N ASP A 149 22.55 -23.21 12.25
CA ASP A 149 21.42 -22.30 12.29
C ASP A 149 21.38 -21.43 11.00
N PRO A 150 20.96 -21.98 9.86
CA PRO A 150 20.86 -21.22 8.62
C PRO A 150 19.81 -20.12 8.71
N VAL A 151 20.09 -18.97 8.09
CA VAL A 151 19.19 -17.83 8.00
C VAL A 151 19.09 -17.31 6.57
N VAL A 152 17.98 -16.66 6.25
CA VAL A 152 17.81 -15.95 5.00
C VAL A 152 18.16 -14.48 5.19
N TYR A 153 19.07 -13.95 4.41
CA TYR A 153 19.39 -12.52 4.35
C TYR A 153 18.44 -11.83 3.37
N LEU A 154 17.57 -10.99 3.91
CA LEU A 154 16.62 -10.17 3.16
C LEU A 154 17.24 -8.80 2.92
N PRO A 155 17.43 -8.36 1.67
CA PRO A 155 17.85 -6.99 1.41
C PRO A 155 16.80 -5.99 1.95
N ALA A 156 17.25 -4.81 2.35
CA ALA A 156 16.35 -3.75 2.77
C ALA A 156 15.36 -3.41 1.65
N LEU A 157 14.07 -3.42 1.96
CA LEU A 157 13.01 -3.06 1.03
C LEU A 157 12.69 -1.58 1.20
N LYS A 158 13.14 -0.76 0.25
CA LYS A 158 12.94 0.67 0.24
C LYS A 158 11.96 1.05 -0.88
N PRO A 159 10.69 1.34 -0.57
CA PRO A 159 9.75 1.88 -1.56
C PRO A 159 10.14 3.30 -1.98
N ASP A 160 9.86 3.65 -3.24
CA ASP A 160 9.95 5.04 -3.68
C ASP A 160 8.84 5.86 -3.02
N VAL A 161 7.65 5.27 -2.95
CA VAL A 161 6.44 5.90 -2.42
C VAL A 161 5.72 4.98 -1.44
N ALA A 162 5.31 5.52 -0.29
CA ALA A 162 4.23 4.97 0.53
C ALA A 162 2.94 5.75 0.22
N LEU A 163 1.89 5.04 -0.21
CA LEU A 163 0.57 5.62 -0.45
C LEU A 163 -0.40 5.11 0.60
N ILE A 164 -0.86 5.99 1.48
CA ILE A 164 -1.71 5.65 2.62
C ILE A 164 -2.95 6.53 2.68
N HIS A 165 -3.92 6.09 3.45
CA HIS A 165 -5.08 6.88 3.83
C HIS A 165 -5.20 6.92 5.35
N ALA A 166 -5.74 7.99 5.90
CA ALA A 166 -5.92 8.13 7.33
C ALA A 166 -7.19 8.91 7.69
N PRO A 167 -7.76 8.69 8.89
CA PRO A 167 -8.94 9.44 9.31
C PRO A 167 -8.68 10.93 9.47
N ILE A 168 -7.52 11.32 10.02
CA ILE A 168 -7.25 12.71 10.40
C ILE A 168 -5.81 13.10 10.05
N GLY A 169 -5.67 14.26 9.41
CA GLY A 169 -4.42 15.00 9.31
C GLY A 169 -4.53 16.36 10.01
N ASP A 170 -3.42 17.00 10.28
CA ASP A 170 -3.41 18.35 10.83
C ASP A 170 -2.70 19.36 9.91
N LYS A 171 -2.84 20.64 10.24
CA LYS A 171 -2.21 21.74 9.48
C LYS A 171 -0.66 21.74 9.51
N TYR A 172 -0.05 20.89 10.32
CA TYR A 172 1.41 20.73 10.39
C TYR A 172 1.90 19.53 9.56
N GLY A 173 0.97 18.78 8.94
CA GLY A 173 1.26 17.59 8.16
C GLY A 173 1.37 16.31 8.97
N ASN A 174 1.06 16.35 10.25
CA ASN A 174 0.98 15.14 11.05
C ASN A 174 -0.27 14.36 10.67
N VAL A 175 -0.18 13.02 10.70
CA VAL A 175 -1.26 12.14 10.25
C VAL A 175 -1.52 11.07 11.30
N TRP A 176 -2.76 10.99 11.79
CA TRP A 176 -3.17 10.00 12.77
C TRP A 176 -3.65 8.72 12.08
N VAL A 177 -2.97 7.60 12.34
CA VAL A 177 -3.26 6.28 11.77
C VAL A 177 -3.84 5.30 12.78
N GLY A 178 -4.01 5.69 14.04
CA GLY A 178 -4.59 4.86 15.08
C GLY A 178 -3.78 3.58 15.31
N VAL A 179 -4.45 2.43 15.23
CA VAL A 179 -3.83 1.12 15.44
C VAL A 179 -3.08 0.58 14.22
N ARG A 180 -3.11 1.30 13.09
CA ARG A 180 -2.54 0.85 11.80
C ARG A 180 -1.05 1.16 11.70
N ARG A 181 -0.26 0.49 12.53
CA ARG A 181 1.20 0.73 12.65
C ARG A 181 1.99 0.33 11.41
N GLU A 182 1.44 -0.53 10.57
CA GLU A 182 1.99 -0.83 9.24
C GLU A 182 2.15 0.42 8.38
N GLN A 183 1.25 1.39 8.50
CA GLN A 183 1.36 2.68 7.80
C GLN A 183 2.52 3.54 8.32
N MET A 184 2.81 3.49 9.62
CA MET A 184 4.01 4.14 10.17
C MET A 184 5.28 3.52 9.58
N LEU A 185 5.36 2.19 9.55
CA LEU A 185 6.49 1.48 8.98
C LEU A 185 6.68 1.83 7.50
N MET A 186 5.59 1.89 6.74
CA MET A 186 5.62 2.30 5.33
C MET A 186 6.18 3.72 5.16
N ALA A 187 5.67 4.68 5.95
CA ALA A 187 6.10 6.08 5.89
C ALA A 187 7.56 6.28 6.29
N HIS A 188 8.08 5.47 7.23
CA HIS A 188 9.46 5.55 7.67
C HIS A 188 10.44 4.86 6.70
N ALA A 189 9.98 3.83 5.97
CA ALA A 189 10.80 3.06 5.05
C ALA A 189 10.87 3.67 3.65
N ALA A 190 9.83 4.38 3.20
CA ALA A 190 9.74 4.95 1.88
C ALA A 190 10.57 6.23 1.70
N SER A 191 10.89 6.55 0.44
CA SER A 191 11.55 7.81 0.09
C SER A 191 10.60 9.00 0.18
N GLU A 192 9.34 8.82 -0.23
CA GLU A 192 8.26 9.80 -0.14
C GLU A 192 7.00 9.13 0.40
N THR A 193 6.19 9.90 1.12
CA THR A 193 4.89 9.43 1.63
C THR A 193 3.79 10.38 1.20
N PHE A 194 2.83 9.88 0.46
CA PHE A 194 1.62 10.60 0.08
C PHE A 194 0.41 10.06 0.85
N VAL A 195 -0.36 10.98 1.41
CA VAL A 195 -1.47 10.64 2.29
C VAL A 195 -2.74 11.32 1.83
N THR A 196 -3.82 10.55 1.74
CA THR A 196 -5.17 11.13 1.73
C THR A 196 -5.76 11.05 3.13
N VAL A 197 -6.51 12.06 3.55
CA VAL A 197 -7.16 12.10 4.87
C VAL A 197 -8.63 12.48 4.72
N GLU A 198 -9.47 11.98 5.66
CA GLU A 198 -10.89 12.35 5.66
C GLU A 198 -11.08 13.82 6.01
N GLU A 199 -10.25 14.34 6.93
CA GLU A 199 -10.27 15.74 7.33
C GLU A 199 -8.90 16.26 7.75
N ILE A 200 -8.70 17.57 7.63
CA ILE A 200 -7.53 18.28 8.13
C ILE A 200 -7.99 19.19 9.27
N VAL A 201 -7.50 18.93 10.48
CA VAL A 201 -7.84 19.71 11.68
C VAL A 201 -6.84 20.84 11.94
N ASP A 202 -7.30 21.91 12.59
CA ASP A 202 -6.46 23.07 12.92
C ASP A 202 -5.50 22.82 14.10
N GLY A 203 -5.80 21.85 14.98
CA GLY A 203 -4.98 21.46 16.11
C GLY A 203 -3.64 20.82 15.68
N ASN A 204 -2.75 20.60 16.64
CA ASN A 204 -1.54 19.82 16.43
C ASN A 204 -1.73 18.45 17.07
N LEU A 205 -1.79 17.40 16.25
CA LEU A 205 -1.99 16.02 16.71
C LEU A 205 -0.88 15.53 17.65
N MET A 206 0.30 16.14 17.59
CA MET A 206 1.42 15.79 18.47
C MET A 206 1.26 16.35 19.89
N ASP A 207 0.36 17.31 20.10
CA ASP A 207 0.04 17.87 21.42
C ASP A 207 -1.04 17.06 22.14
N ASP A 208 -1.82 16.26 21.43
CA ASP A 208 -2.84 15.37 22.01
C ASP A 208 -2.21 14.09 22.55
N LEU A 209 -2.26 13.91 23.88
CA LEU A 209 -1.68 12.75 24.57
C LEU A 209 -2.27 11.41 24.14
N LYS A 210 -3.50 11.36 23.63
CA LYS A 210 -4.17 10.14 23.17
C LYS A 210 -3.82 9.81 21.72
N MET A 211 -3.57 10.82 20.90
CA MET A 211 -3.34 10.65 19.47
C MET A 211 -1.86 10.56 19.08
N LYS A 212 -0.96 11.28 19.79
CA LYS A 212 0.44 11.40 19.41
C LYS A 212 1.18 10.07 19.24
N ALA A 213 0.86 9.05 20.03
CA ALA A 213 1.50 7.72 19.95
C ALA A 213 1.13 6.94 18.67
N ALA A 214 0.07 7.37 17.99
CA ALA A 214 -0.45 6.78 16.77
C ALA A 214 -0.43 7.78 15.59
N THR A 215 0.38 8.83 15.72
CA THR A 215 0.51 9.89 14.73
C THR A 215 1.86 9.78 14.03
N ILE A 216 1.84 9.79 12.71
CA ILE A 216 3.03 9.93 11.86
C ILE A 216 3.40 11.42 11.83
N PRO A 217 4.60 11.82 12.29
CA PRO A 217 5.02 13.21 12.22
C PRO A 217 5.12 13.73 10.78
N GLY A 218 4.76 14.98 10.57
CA GLY A 218 4.76 15.63 9.26
C GLY A 218 6.10 15.62 8.53
N LEU A 219 7.20 15.40 9.25
CA LEU A 219 8.53 15.26 8.63
C LEU A 219 8.65 14.03 7.69
N TYR A 220 7.80 13.00 7.88
CA TYR A 220 7.75 11.81 7.03
C TYR A 220 6.72 11.94 5.89
N ILE A 221 5.95 13.02 5.84
CA ILE A 221 4.88 13.23 4.88
C ILE A 221 5.33 14.19 3.79
N SER A 222 5.37 13.70 2.54
CA SER A 222 5.76 14.48 1.36
C SER A 222 4.59 15.23 0.74
N GLY A 223 3.36 14.75 0.93
CA GLY A 223 2.14 15.41 0.46
C GLY A 223 0.89 14.86 1.14
N ILE A 224 -0.06 15.76 1.42
CA ILE A 224 -1.33 15.45 2.05
C ILE A 224 -2.49 16.01 1.21
N THR A 225 -3.56 15.22 1.07
CA THR A 225 -4.77 15.58 0.33
C THR A 225 -5.99 15.27 1.18
N GLU A 226 -6.87 16.23 1.35
CA GLU A 226 -8.18 15.99 1.95
C GLU A 226 -9.07 15.27 0.94
N ALA A 227 -9.60 14.11 1.32
CA ALA A 227 -10.43 13.26 0.49
C ALA A 227 -11.51 12.59 1.36
N LYS A 228 -12.66 13.23 1.47
CA LYS A 228 -13.81 12.67 2.17
C LYS A 228 -14.24 11.36 1.53
N LYS A 229 -14.48 10.34 2.37
CA LYS A 229 -14.71 8.96 1.93
C LYS A 229 -13.58 8.42 1.04
N GLY A 230 -12.33 8.83 1.32
CA GLY A 230 -11.17 8.51 0.48
C GLY A 230 -10.85 7.02 0.38
N ALA A 231 -11.30 6.22 1.35
CA ALA A 231 -11.20 4.76 1.32
C ALA A 231 -12.42 4.07 0.67
N TRP A 232 -13.51 4.78 0.36
CA TRP A 232 -14.69 4.17 -0.25
C TRP A 232 -14.33 3.42 -1.55
N PRO A 233 -14.90 2.23 -1.83
CA PRO A 233 -15.99 1.52 -1.14
C PRO A 233 -15.58 0.71 0.10
N LEU A 234 -14.32 0.71 0.50
CA LEU A 234 -13.91 0.18 1.80
C LEU A 234 -14.34 1.14 2.90
N GLY A 235 -14.55 0.60 4.11
CA GLY A 235 -14.95 1.41 5.26
C GLY A 235 -13.75 1.91 6.07
N ILE A 236 -14.04 2.85 6.98
CA ILE A 236 -13.09 3.29 8.01
C ILE A 236 -13.72 3.03 9.38
N PRO A 237 -13.14 2.16 10.22
CA PRO A 237 -13.63 1.94 11.58
C PRO A 237 -13.76 3.24 12.37
N GLY A 238 -14.96 3.49 12.90
CA GLY A 238 -15.29 4.74 13.59
C GLY A 238 -15.69 5.91 12.68
N GLY A 239 -15.61 5.75 11.37
CA GLY A 239 -16.02 6.73 10.36
C GLY A 239 -17.28 6.28 9.60
N TYR A 240 -17.08 5.45 8.59
CA TYR A 240 -18.18 4.93 7.76
C TYR A 240 -17.97 3.46 7.43
N ASN A 241 -19.08 2.76 7.17
CA ASN A 241 -19.07 1.34 6.81
C ASN A 241 -18.63 1.13 5.37
N ALA A 242 -18.14 -0.08 5.08
CA ALA A 242 -17.89 -0.49 3.71
C ALA A 242 -19.21 -0.60 2.93
N ASP A 243 -19.14 -0.29 1.65
CA ASP A 243 -20.23 -0.48 0.69
C ASP A 243 -20.15 -1.89 0.11
N HIS A 244 -20.73 -2.84 0.84
CA HIS A 244 -20.68 -4.26 0.48
C HIS A 244 -21.33 -4.56 -0.87
N GLU A 245 -22.38 -3.83 -1.24
CA GLU A 245 -23.06 -4.01 -2.53
C GLU A 245 -22.13 -3.60 -3.68
N HIS A 246 -21.48 -2.45 -3.54
CA HIS A 246 -20.50 -1.97 -4.51
C HIS A 246 -19.30 -2.90 -4.64
N LEU A 247 -18.73 -3.37 -3.52
CA LEU A 247 -17.61 -4.31 -3.51
C LEU A 247 -17.98 -5.65 -4.19
N GLN A 248 -19.18 -6.18 -3.91
CA GLN A 248 -19.65 -7.39 -4.57
C GLN A 248 -19.87 -7.17 -6.07
N ARG A 249 -20.49 -6.04 -6.45
CA ARG A 249 -20.66 -5.66 -7.86
C ARG A 249 -19.32 -5.57 -8.59
N TYR A 250 -18.31 -4.95 -7.98
CA TYR A 250 -16.95 -4.92 -8.54
C TYR A 250 -16.43 -6.32 -8.84
N VAL A 251 -16.50 -7.23 -7.86
CA VAL A 251 -16.02 -8.61 -8.02
C VAL A 251 -16.73 -9.35 -9.15
N ASP A 252 -18.03 -9.18 -9.26
CA ASP A 252 -18.84 -9.87 -10.29
C ASP A 252 -18.53 -9.31 -11.69
N LEU A 253 -18.40 -8.01 -11.84
CA LEU A 253 -18.00 -7.38 -13.08
C LEU A 253 -16.56 -7.74 -13.47
N ALA A 254 -15.64 -7.75 -12.51
CA ALA A 254 -14.24 -8.05 -12.75
C ALA A 254 -13.99 -9.50 -13.21
N LYS A 255 -14.90 -10.45 -12.91
CA LYS A 255 -14.85 -11.82 -13.41
C LYS A 255 -15.24 -11.94 -14.88
N THR A 256 -16.12 -11.08 -15.38
CA THR A 256 -16.81 -11.27 -16.66
C THR A 256 -16.25 -10.43 -17.80
N CYS A 257 -15.52 -9.36 -17.56
CA CYS A 257 -15.12 -8.41 -18.59
C CYS A 257 -13.64 -8.01 -18.54
N LEU A 258 -12.87 -8.42 -19.54
CA LEU A 258 -11.49 -7.98 -19.79
C LEU A 258 -11.40 -6.53 -20.26
N LEU A 259 -12.51 -5.95 -20.75
CA LEU A 259 -12.56 -4.61 -21.37
C LEU A 259 -13.00 -3.48 -20.42
N TYR A 260 -13.34 -3.81 -19.17
CA TYR A 260 -13.91 -2.84 -18.22
C TYR A 260 -12.88 -1.97 -17.48
N THR A 261 -11.70 -1.78 -18.06
CA THR A 261 -10.61 -1.04 -17.41
C THR A 261 -10.72 0.48 -17.55
N SER A 262 -11.41 0.98 -18.59
CA SER A 262 -11.65 2.43 -18.74
C SER A 262 -12.96 2.89 -18.08
N ASP A 263 -14.02 2.08 -18.18
CA ASP A 263 -15.33 2.46 -17.64
C ASP A 263 -15.45 2.21 -16.13
N ALA A 264 -14.75 1.20 -15.59
CA ALA A 264 -14.74 0.97 -14.13
C ALA A 264 -14.13 2.12 -13.32
N ALA A 265 -13.27 2.94 -13.92
CA ALA A 265 -12.79 4.16 -13.29
C ALA A 265 -13.86 5.27 -13.33
N ASP A 266 -14.73 5.28 -14.33
CA ASP A 266 -15.78 6.29 -14.53
C ASP A 266 -17.09 5.88 -13.82
N ASP A 267 -17.49 4.61 -13.86
CA ASP A 267 -18.65 4.10 -13.10
C ASP A 267 -18.43 4.08 -11.57
N LEU A 268 -17.17 4.06 -11.12
CA LEU A 268 -16.80 4.25 -9.71
C LEU A 268 -16.88 5.74 -9.28
N LEU A 269 -17.10 6.67 -10.23
CA LEU A 269 -17.18 8.12 -10.00
C LEU A 269 -18.62 8.63 -9.78
N CYS A 270 -19.64 7.82 -10.00
CA CYS A 270 -21.02 8.22 -9.75
C CYS A 270 -21.36 8.13 -8.25
N VAL A 271 -20.83 9.06 -7.47
CA VAL A 271 -21.42 9.47 -6.19
C VAL A 271 -21.32 10.99 -6.11
N ASP A 272 -22.40 11.66 -6.48
CA ASP A 272 -22.68 13.04 -6.07
C ASP A 272 -22.95 13.12 -4.55
#